data_42227820d9ce1a14da8637f95718286c
#
_entry.id   42227820d9ce1a14da8637f95718286c
#
_cell.length_a   1.000
_cell.length_b   1.000
_cell.length_c   1.000
_cell.angle_alpha   90.00
_cell.angle_beta   90.00
_cell.angle_gamma   90.00
#
_symmetry.space_group_name_H-M   'P 1'
#
loop_
_entity.id
_entity.type
_entity.pdbx_description
1 polymer ?
#
loop_
_entity_poly.entity_id
_entity_poly.type
_entity_poly.pdbx_seq_one_letter_code
_entity_poly.pdbx_strand_id
1 'polypeptide(L)'
;MSSVRIGPAATVPGVEIWFNPGCSKCRAAKAALDEAGLTYTIRRYLDEPPTEDELRTTLDALGLEPWDITRLGEPVAAELGLKERAHDRDEWIGILVANPALIQRPIMVTTDGQAWVARDPDAVEAAIGSEQQ
;
A
#
# COMPACT_ATOMS: atom_id res chain seq x y z
N MET A 1 -7.31 14.14 -18.85
CA MET A 1 -6.92 13.58 -18.77
C MET A 1 -6.51 12.86 -18.59
N SER A 2 -6.86 12.71 -18.49
CA SER A 2 -6.52 12.02 -18.15
C SER A 2 -5.78 11.22 -18.22
N SER A 3 -5.41 11.65 -17.67
CA SER A 3 -4.46 10.75 -17.87
C SER A 3 -5.04 9.40 -17.96
N VAL A 4 -4.64 8.71 -18.88
CA VAL A 4 -5.10 7.36 -19.04
C VAL A 4 -4.10 6.44 -18.41
N ARG A 5 -4.52 5.70 -17.43
CA ARG A 5 -3.71 4.64 -16.90
C ARG A 5 -4.12 3.34 -17.56
N ILE A 6 -3.14 2.50 -17.79
CA ILE A 6 -3.35 1.21 -18.42
C ILE A 6 -3.43 0.17 -17.32
N GLY A 7 -4.42 -0.66 -17.38
CA GLY A 7 -4.57 -1.73 -16.42
C GLY A 7 -5.93 -1.71 -15.78
N PRO A 8 -6.36 -2.85 -15.19
CA PRO A 8 -7.73 -3.00 -14.73
C PRO A 8 -8.09 -2.04 -13.60
N ALA A 9 -7.16 -1.73 -12.72
CA ALA A 9 -7.45 -0.84 -11.60
C ALA A 9 -7.53 0.62 -12.01
N ALA A 10 -7.08 0.95 -13.22
CA ALA A 10 -6.98 2.33 -13.64
C ALA A 10 -8.29 2.95 -14.05
N THR A 11 -9.35 2.16 -14.18
CA THR A 11 -10.58 2.65 -14.76
C THR A 11 -11.60 3.12 -13.75
N VAL A 12 -11.35 2.90 -12.45
CA VAL A 12 -12.31 3.24 -11.41
C VAL A 12 -11.71 4.31 -10.51
N PRO A 13 -12.26 5.54 -10.52
CA PRO A 13 -11.80 6.55 -9.56
C PRO A 13 -12.21 6.15 -8.16
N GLY A 14 -11.43 6.60 -7.19
CA GLY A 14 -11.67 6.29 -5.81
C GLY A 14 -10.40 5.87 -5.12
N VAL A 15 -10.56 5.41 -3.90
CA VAL A 15 -9.42 4.92 -3.10
C VAL A 15 -8.98 3.56 -3.61
N GLU A 16 -7.67 3.35 -3.69
CA GLU A 16 -7.14 2.01 -3.87
C GLU A 16 -6.64 1.53 -2.51
N ILE A 17 -7.06 0.35 -2.10
CA ILE A 17 -6.60 -0.24 -0.85
C ILE A 17 -5.82 -1.52 -1.14
N TRP A 18 -4.56 -1.56 -0.67
CA TRP A 18 -3.72 -2.75 -0.80
C TRP A 18 -4.10 -3.69 0.34
N PHE A 19 -4.68 -4.82 -0.02
CA PHE A 19 -5.52 -5.60 0.87
C PHE A 19 -5.05 -7.04 0.97
N ASN A 20 -5.02 -7.53 2.21
CA ASN A 20 -4.84 -8.95 2.49
C ASN A 20 -6.07 -9.40 3.29
N PRO A 21 -6.92 -10.29 2.73
CA PRO A 21 -8.15 -10.67 3.43
C PRO A 21 -7.93 -11.35 4.78
N GLY A 22 -6.74 -11.91 5.00
CA GLY A 22 -6.41 -12.50 6.29
C GLY A 22 -5.96 -11.51 7.36
N CYS A 23 -5.86 -10.23 7.02
CA CYS A 23 -5.36 -9.21 7.94
C CYS A 23 -6.52 -8.41 8.55
N SER A 24 -6.61 -8.40 9.90
CA SER A 24 -7.70 -7.70 10.57
C SER A 24 -7.66 -6.19 10.33
N LYS A 25 -6.46 -5.61 10.23
CA LYS A 25 -6.33 -4.17 9.96
C LYS A 25 -6.83 -3.83 8.56
N CYS A 26 -6.60 -4.71 7.59
CA CYS A 26 -7.13 -4.53 6.24
C CYS A 26 -8.64 -4.58 6.24
N ARG A 27 -9.23 -5.55 6.94
CA ARG A 27 -10.69 -5.66 7.02
C ARG A 27 -11.30 -4.46 7.71
N ALA A 28 -10.64 -3.94 8.76
CA ALA A 28 -11.14 -2.77 9.46
C ALA A 28 -11.12 -1.52 8.56
N ALA A 29 -10.04 -1.34 7.79
CA ALA A 29 -9.94 -0.21 6.87
C ALA A 29 -11.02 -0.29 5.78
N LYS A 30 -11.24 -1.50 5.25
CA LYS A 30 -12.29 -1.70 4.25
C LYS A 30 -13.67 -1.36 4.81
N ALA A 31 -13.95 -1.82 6.04
CA ALA A 31 -15.23 -1.53 6.68
C ALA A 31 -15.43 -0.03 6.85
N ALA A 32 -14.37 0.70 7.19
CA ALA A 32 -14.47 2.16 7.31
C ALA A 32 -14.78 2.82 5.97
N LEU A 33 -14.20 2.32 4.87
CA LEU A 33 -14.51 2.82 3.54
C LEU A 33 -15.97 2.56 3.19
N ASP A 34 -16.47 1.36 3.50
CA ASP A 34 -17.88 1.02 3.27
C ASP A 34 -18.79 1.96 4.06
N GLU A 35 -18.47 2.20 5.31
CA GLU A 35 -19.27 3.06 6.18
C GLU A 35 -19.28 4.51 5.69
N ALA A 36 -18.15 4.96 5.14
CA ALA A 36 -18.07 6.32 4.60
C ALA A 36 -18.74 6.47 3.24
N GLY A 37 -19.17 5.37 2.64
CA GLY A 37 -19.82 5.39 1.33
C GLY A 37 -18.89 5.75 0.19
N LEU A 38 -17.59 5.52 0.35
CA LEU A 38 -16.62 5.88 -0.67
C LEU A 38 -16.47 4.76 -1.69
N THR A 39 -16.20 5.15 -2.92
CA THR A 39 -15.82 4.20 -3.97
C THR A 39 -14.37 3.80 -3.75
N TYR A 40 -14.09 2.51 -3.84
CA TYR A 40 -12.72 2.03 -3.71
C TYR A 40 -12.49 0.79 -4.55
N THR A 41 -11.22 0.52 -4.82
CA THR A 41 -10.77 -0.68 -5.50
C THR A 41 -9.86 -1.46 -4.56
N ILE A 42 -10.10 -2.77 -4.48
CA ILE A 42 -9.25 -3.65 -3.68
C ILE A 42 -8.09 -4.14 -4.54
N ARG A 43 -6.87 -3.85 -4.11
CA ARG A 43 -5.67 -4.39 -4.73
C ARG A 43 -5.16 -5.53 -3.87
N ARG A 44 -5.29 -6.75 -4.37
CA ARG A 44 -4.79 -7.92 -3.65
C ARG A 44 -3.30 -8.05 -3.98
N TYR A 45 -2.50 -7.29 -3.29
CA TYR A 45 -1.09 -7.09 -3.62
C TYR A 45 -0.25 -8.36 -3.51
N LEU A 46 -0.72 -9.37 -2.78
CA LEU A 46 -0.02 -10.66 -2.73
C LEU A 46 -0.16 -11.42 -4.05
N ASP A 47 -1.28 -11.25 -4.73
CA ASP A 47 -1.54 -11.89 -6.04
C ASP A 47 -1.13 -10.99 -7.19
N GLU A 48 -1.25 -9.68 -6.99
CA GLU A 48 -0.93 -8.67 -7.99
C GLU A 48 0.04 -7.65 -7.37
N PRO A 49 1.31 -8.04 -7.21
CA PRO A 49 2.28 -7.16 -6.57
C PRO A 49 2.44 -5.84 -7.32
N PRO A 50 2.82 -4.79 -6.62
CA PRO A 50 3.12 -3.54 -7.32
C PRO A 50 4.35 -3.72 -8.20
N THR A 51 4.44 -2.91 -9.25
CA THR A 51 5.70 -2.78 -9.98
C THR A 51 6.66 -1.93 -9.14
N GLU A 52 7.93 -1.93 -9.51
CA GLU A 52 8.90 -1.09 -8.82
C GLU A 52 8.53 0.40 -8.93
N ASP A 53 8.05 0.83 -10.10
CA ASP A 53 7.62 2.21 -10.28
C ASP A 53 6.41 2.55 -9.42
N GLU A 54 5.43 1.65 -9.34
CA GLU A 54 4.27 1.86 -8.46
C GLU A 54 4.70 1.99 -7.00
N LEU A 55 5.60 1.11 -6.57
CA LEU A 55 6.04 1.15 -5.18
C LEU A 55 6.81 2.42 -4.89
N ARG A 56 7.67 2.83 -5.82
CA ARG A 56 8.44 4.07 -5.69
C ARG A 56 7.51 5.26 -5.57
N THR A 57 6.50 5.34 -6.44
CA THR A 57 5.51 6.42 -6.41
C THR A 57 4.75 6.42 -5.08
N THR A 58 4.35 5.24 -4.63
CA THR A 58 3.61 5.12 -3.38
C THR A 58 4.47 5.53 -2.18
N LEU A 59 5.74 5.11 -2.16
CA LEU A 59 6.65 5.52 -1.09
C LEU A 59 6.86 7.03 -1.07
N ASP A 60 6.96 7.66 -2.25
CA ASP A 60 7.07 9.10 -2.32
C ASP A 60 5.83 9.78 -1.75
N ALA A 61 4.65 9.26 -2.08
CA ALA A 61 3.40 9.79 -1.54
C ALA A 61 3.29 9.59 -0.03
N LEU A 62 3.82 8.46 0.49
CA LEU A 62 3.85 8.19 1.92
C LEU A 62 4.88 9.05 2.66
N GLY A 63 5.89 9.53 1.95
CA GLY A 63 7.03 10.20 2.58
C GLY A 63 7.91 9.23 3.36
N LEU A 64 7.96 7.98 2.94
CA LEU A 64 8.67 6.93 3.67
C LEU A 64 9.69 6.24 2.77
N GLU A 65 10.60 5.54 3.42
CA GLU A 65 11.57 4.69 2.75
C GLU A 65 11.08 3.24 2.73
N PRO A 66 11.58 2.40 1.83
CA PRO A 66 11.08 1.02 1.76
C PRO A 66 11.29 0.23 3.06
N TRP A 67 12.37 0.49 3.80
CA TRP A 67 12.57 -0.21 5.07
C TRP A 67 11.58 0.23 6.14
N ASP A 68 10.95 1.40 5.99
CA ASP A 68 9.93 1.86 6.93
C ASP A 68 8.64 1.06 6.83
N ILE A 69 8.39 0.44 5.68
CA ILE A 69 7.17 -0.33 5.45
C ILE A 69 7.44 -1.82 5.33
N THR A 70 8.61 -2.28 5.75
CA THR A 70 8.98 -3.69 5.65
C THR A 70 8.62 -4.43 6.94
N ARG A 71 7.94 -5.55 6.79
CA ARG A 71 7.54 -6.41 7.91
C ARG A 71 8.70 -7.34 8.25
N LEU A 72 9.57 -6.88 9.14
CA LEU A 72 10.78 -7.64 9.50
C LEU A 72 10.50 -8.92 10.26
N GLY A 73 9.28 -9.10 10.77
CA GLY A 73 8.88 -10.33 11.44
C GLY A 73 8.51 -11.47 10.52
N GLU A 74 8.41 -11.22 9.21
CA GLU A 74 8.11 -12.28 8.26
C GLU A 74 9.31 -13.21 8.09
N PRO A 75 9.08 -14.52 7.94
CA PRO A 75 10.21 -15.46 7.79
C PRO A 75 11.15 -15.10 6.65
N VAL A 76 10.63 -14.61 5.53
CA VAL A 76 11.46 -14.26 4.39
C VAL A 76 12.41 -13.10 4.71
N ALA A 77 12.04 -12.23 5.63
CA ALA A 77 12.92 -11.15 6.05
C ALA A 77 14.18 -11.69 6.70
N ALA A 78 14.03 -12.71 7.55
CA ALA A 78 15.20 -13.35 8.18
C ALA A 78 16.04 -14.09 7.14
N GLU A 79 15.38 -14.78 6.19
CA GLU A 79 16.10 -15.51 5.13
C GLU A 79 16.95 -14.57 4.28
N LEU A 80 16.47 -13.35 4.06
CA LEU A 80 17.19 -12.37 3.25
C LEU A 80 18.14 -11.50 4.08
N GLY A 81 18.18 -11.69 5.40
CA GLY A 81 19.05 -10.92 6.27
C GLY A 81 18.74 -9.45 6.28
N LEU A 82 17.46 -9.09 6.24
CA LEU A 82 17.07 -7.70 6.07
C LEU A 82 17.46 -6.81 7.23
N LYS A 83 17.49 -7.34 8.46
CA LYS A 83 17.84 -6.54 9.63
C LYS A 83 19.27 -6.03 9.55
N GLU A 84 20.16 -6.79 8.89
CA GLU A 84 21.57 -6.45 8.75
C GLU A 84 21.92 -5.86 7.39
N ARG A 85 20.95 -5.77 6.47
CA ARG A 85 21.21 -5.33 5.11
C ARG A 85 21.31 -3.81 5.05
N ALA A 86 22.30 -3.33 4.31
CA ALA A 86 22.47 -1.89 4.12
C ALA A 86 21.24 -1.29 3.46
N HIS A 87 20.94 -0.04 3.80
CA HIS A 87 19.76 0.66 3.28
C HIS A 87 20.06 1.25 1.90
N ASP A 88 19.74 0.50 0.86
CA ASP A 88 19.80 0.94 -0.53
C ASP A 88 18.38 0.95 -1.05
N ARG A 89 17.86 2.14 -1.38
CA ARG A 89 16.45 2.32 -1.71
C ARG A 89 16.00 1.45 -2.87
N ASP A 90 16.75 1.46 -3.97
CA ASP A 90 16.35 0.69 -5.16
C ASP A 90 16.42 -0.80 -4.90
N GLU A 91 17.44 -1.25 -4.17
CA GLU A 91 17.57 -2.66 -3.83
C GLU A 91 16.38 -3.12 -2.97
N TRP A 92 16.04 -2.34 -1.96
CA TRP A 92 14.94 -2.70 -1.07
C TRP A 92 13.59 -2.68 -1.80
N ILE A 93 13.40 -1.73 -2.73
CA ILE A 93 12.19 -1.71 -3.55
C ILE A 93 12.07 -3.01 -4.34
N GLY A 94 13.15 -3.44 -4.96
CA GLY A 94 13.16 -4.72 -5.68
C GLY A 94 12.84 -5.90 -4.80
N ILE A 95 13.37 -5.91 -3.57
CA ILE A 95 13.10 -6.97 -2.60
C ILE A 95 11.62 -7.01 -2.24
N LEU A 96 11.01 -5.86 -1.97
CA LEU A 96 9.60 -5.79 -1.60
C LEU A 96 8.70 -6.23 -2.75
N VAL A 97 9.02 -5.84 -3.96
CA VAL A 97 8.24 -6.25 -5.14
C VAL A 97 8.32 -7.76 -5.35
N ALA A 98 9.50 -8.33 -5.16
CA ALA A 98 9.70 -9.77 -5.30
C ALA A 98 9.09 -10.57 -4.15
N ASN A 99 8.88 -9.92 -3.01
CA ASN A 99 8.39 -10.59 -1.79
C ASN A 99 7.28 -9.73 -1.17
N PRO A 100 6.11 -9.64 -1.82
CA PRO A 100 5.06 -8.71 -1.38
C PRO A 100 4.55 -8.96 0.04
N ALA A 101 4.72 -10.17 0.59
CA ALA A 101 4.36 -10.42 1.98
C ALA A 101 5.13 -9.52 2.96
N LEU A 102 6.26 -8.96 2.53
CA LEU A 102 7.04 -8.05 3.36
C LEU A 102 6.43 -6.66 3.46
N ILE A 103 5.49 -6.31 2.58
CA ILE A 103 4.94 -4.97 2.53
C ILE A 103 3.91 -4.78 3.65
N GLN A 104 4.03 -3.70 4.39
CA GLN A 104 3.07 -3.33 5.43
C GLN A 104 1.70 -3.08 4.81
N ARG A 105 0.62 -3.41 5.52
CA ARG A 105 -0.75 -3.34 4.99
C ARG A 105 -1.72 -2.95 6.09
N PRO A 106 -2.83 -2.33 5.71
CA PRO A 106 -3.18 -1.91 4.37
C PRO A 106 -2.49 -0.60 4.01
N ILE A 107 -2.29 -0.38 2.71
CA ILE A 107 -1.90 0.93 2.21
C ILE A 107 -3.12 1.46 1.46
N MET A 108 -3.50 2.70 1.72
CA MET A 108 -4.61 3.36 1.04
C MET A 108 -4.06 4.49 0.20
N VAL A 109 -4.45 4.53 -1.06
CA VAL A 109 -4.05 5.58 -1.99
C VAL A 109 -5.32 6.28 -2.49
N THR A 110 -5.39 7.58 -2.31
CA THR A 110 -6.56 8.36 -2.71
C THR A 110 -6.57 8.63 -4.21
N THR A 111 -7.71 9.11 -4.70
CA THR A 111 -7.87 9.42 -6.12
C THR A 111 -6.81 10.41 -6.59
N ASP A 112 -6.42 11.38 -5.75
CA ASP A 112 -5.41 12.37 -6.12
C ASP A 112 -3.98 11.93 -5.80
N GLY A 113 -3.78 10.67 -5.41
CA GLY A 113 -2.45 10.09 -5.28
C GLY A 113 -1.79 10.25 -3.93
N GLN A 114 -2.50 10.68 -2.91
CA GLN A 114 -1.96 10.69 -1.55
C GLN A 114 -2.08 9.30 -0.95
N ALA A 115 -1.18 8.96 -0.03
CA ALA A 115 -1.11 7.59 0.49
C ALA A 115 -0.92 7.56 2.00
N TRP A 116 -1.44 6.51 2.61
CA TRP A 116 -1.30 6.25 4.05
C TRP A 116 -1.08 4.76 4.29
N VAL A 117 -0.23 4.45 5.29
CA VAL A 117 -0.22 3.11 5.86
C VAL A 117 -1.35 3.11 6.89
N ALA A 118 -2.48 2.52 6.54
CA ALA A 118 -3.75 2.69 7.25
C ALA A 118 -3.96 1.62 8.31
N ARG A 119 -3.02 1.48 9.25
CA ARG A 119 -3.06 0.44 10.27
C ARG A 119 -3.77 0.87 11.55
N ASP A 120 -3.98 2.15 11.75
CA ASP A 120 -4.67 2.63 12.95
C ASP A 120 -5.84 3.52 12.54
N PRO A 121 -6.82 3.71 13.44
CA PRO A 121 -8.01 4.50 13.10
C PRO A 121 -7.71 5.91 12.65
N ASP A 122 -6.68 6.54 13.21
CA ASP A 122 -6.36 7.91 12.84
C ASP A 122 -5.88 8.00 11.38
N ALA A 123 -5.04 7.05 10.96
CA ALA A 123 -4.58 7.01 9.58
C ALA A 123 -5.73 6.72 8.62
N VAL A 124 -6.64 5.81 9.01
CA VAL A 124 -7.81 5.51 8.20
C VAL A 124 -8.68 6.75 8.03
N GLU A 125 -8.94 7.47 9.12
CA GLU A 125 -9.75 8.69 9.09
C GLU A 125 -9.10 9.77 8.22
N ALA A 126 -7.77 9.90 8.32
CA ALA A 126 -7.04 10.88 7.52
C ALA A 126 -7.17 10.57 6.02
N ALA A 127 -7.04 9.32 5.65
CA ALA A 127 -7.18 8.90 4.26
C ALA A 127 -8.59 9.16 3.75
N ILE A 128 -9.59 8.81 4.52
CA ILE A 128 -10.99 9.01 4.16
C ILE A 128 -11.29 10.51 4.03
N GLY A 129 -10.82 11.30 4.98
CA GLY A 129 -11.03 12.74 4.95
C GLY A 129 -10.38 13.38 3.73
N SER A 130 -9.18 12.91 3.37
CA SER A 130 -8.50 13.42 2.18
C SER A 130 -9.30 13.10 0.91
N GLU A 131 -9.84 11.89 0.83
CA GLU A 131 -10.62 11.49 -0.35
C GLU A 131 -11.92 12.28 -0.46
N GLN A 132 -12.50 12.69 0.66
CA GLN A 132 -13.78 13.40 0.68
C GLN A 132 -13.67 14.86 0.31
N GLN A 133 -12.48 15.41 0.23
CA GLN A 133 -12.29 16.82 -0.09
C GLN A 133 -12.44 17.13 -1.58
#